data_7f98e692258a462bff313b1691e967de
#
_entry.id   7f98e692258a462bff313b1691e967de
#
_cell.length_a   1.000
_cell.length_b   1.000
_cell.length_c   1.000
_cell.angle_alpha   90.00
_cell.angle_beta   90.00
_cell.angle_gamma   90.00
#
_symmetry.space_group_name_H-M   'P 1'
#
loop_
_entity.id
_entity.type
_entity.pdbx_description
1 polymer ?
#
loop_
_entity_poly.entity_id
_entity_poly.type
_entity_poly.pdbx_seq_one_letter_code
_entity_poly.pdbx_strand_id
1 'polypeptide(L)'
;DRTYTAKDAAGNAATPVSRLVTVGDTDTTAPVITLLGDEDVSHPLGEDYEDAGATAADAEDGEVDVITLGAEDLNVDTPGTYTLTYTASDAAGNQADPLTRTITVADLTAPQLVLLGDEIIELSVGDIYVEAGVDASDNVDATVSVSTTGTLDTSAPGNYTLTYTASDAAGNQATPLTRNIIVAG
;
A
#
# COMPACT_ATOMS: atom_id res chain seq x y z
N ASP A 1 25.67 -5.87 -50.30
CA ASP A 1 25.50 -6.76 -51.46
C ASP A 1 26.83 -7.45 -51.86
N ARG A 2 26.76 -8.77 -52.03
CA ARG A 2 27.86 -9.53 -52.68
C ARG A 2 27.40 -10.02 -54.03
N THR A 3 28.14 -9.64 -55.11
CA THR A 3 27.88 -10.10 -56.44
C THR A 3 28.88 -11.19 -56.80
N TYR A 4 28.40 -12.29 -57.28
CA TYR A 4 29.22 -13.44 -57.73
C TYR A 4 29.18 -13.45 -59.24
N THR A 5 30.37 -13.54 -59.83
CA THR A 5 30.57 -13.64 -61.28
C THR A 5 31.45 -14.86 -61.60
N ALA A 6 31.22 -15.51 -62.72
CA ALA A 6 32.03 -16.62 -63.21
C ALA A 6 32.22 -16.47 -64.71
N LYS A 7 33.35 -17.03 -65.22
CA LYS A 7 33.64 -17.16 -66.67
C LYS A 7 34.08 -18.57 -66.95
N ASP A 8 33.72 -19.08 -68.13
CA ASP A 8 34.23 -20.34 -68.64
C ASP A 8 35.66 -20.23 -69.19
N ALA A 9 36.28 -21.34 -69.60
CA ALA A 9 37.63 -21.37 -70.12
C ALA A 9 37.74 -20.63 -71.48
N ALA A 10 36.62 -20.40 -72.16
CA ALA A 10 36.56 -19.64 -73.43
C ALA A 10 36.34 -18.14 -73.19
N GLY A 11 36.17 -17.72 -71.91
CA GLY A 11 36.00 -16.33 -71.53
C GLY A 11 34.56 -15.85 -71.49
N ASN A 12 33.58 -16.73 -71.74
CA ASN A 12 32.18 -16.36 -71.65
C ASN A 12 31.75 -16.13 -70.17
N ALA A 13 31.13 -14.99 -69.93
CA ALA A 13 30.68 -14.63 -68.56
C ALA A 13 29.34 -15.22 -68.24
N ALA A 14 29.16 -15.80 -67.04
CA ALA A 14 27.87 -16.15 -66.50
C ALA A 14 27.07 -14.88 -66.10
N THR A 15 25.75 -14.97 -66.07
CA THR A 15 24.91 -13.91 -65.50
C THR A 15 25.29 -13.70 -64.03
N PRO A 16 25.66 -12.49 -63.62
CA PRO A 16 25.98 -12.22 -62.20
C PRO A 16 24.79 -12.54 -61.27
N VAL A 17 25.07 -13.14 -60.11
CA VAL A 17 24.09 -13.38 -59.06
C VAL A 17 24.50 -12.57 -57.85
N SER A 18 23.58 -11.77 -57.34
CA SER A 18 23.78 -10.97 -56.13
C SER A 18 23.07 -11.60 -54.92
N ARG A 19 23.78 -11.59 -53.80
CA ARG A 19 23.16 -11.89 -52.49
C ARG A 19 23.14 -10.58 -51.70
N LEU A 20 21.94 -10.18 -51.28
CA LEU A 20 21.79 -9.14 -50.28
C LEU A 20 22.05 -9.76 -48.90
N VAL A 21 23.05 -9.24 -48.21
CA VAL A 21 23.28 -9.53 -46.78
C VAL A 21 22.91 -8.25 -46.04
N THR A 22 21.81 -8.31 -45.32
CA THR A 22 21.44 -7.23 -44.40
C THR A 22 22.07 -7.58 -43.05
N VAL A 23 22.96 -6.74 -42.58
CA VAL A 23 23.41 -6.76 -41.18
C VAL A 23 22.51 -5.75 -40.50
N GLY A 24 21.57 -6.22 -39.72
CA GLY A 24 20.85 -5.38 -38.80
C GLY A 24 21.75 -5.05 -37.61
N ASP A 25 21.63 -3.85 -37.07
CA ASP A 25 22.16 -3.59 -35.75
C ASP A 25 21.47 -4.55 -34.75
N THR A 26 22.28 -5.20 -33.94
CA THR A 26 21.76 -6.00 -32.83
C THR A 26 21.36 -5.03 -31.76
N ASP A 27 20.09 -5.06 -31.36
CA ASP A 27 19.62 -4.34 -30.19
C ASP A 27 20.36 -4.86 -28.94
N THR A 28 20.98 -3.93 -28.22
CA THR A 28 21.69 -4.19 -26.95
C THR A 28 21.22 -3.28 -25.83
N THR A 29 20.16 -2.52 -26.08
CA THR A 29 19.53 -1.61 -25.12
C THR A 29 18.54 -2.41 -24.29
N ALA A 30 18.54 -2.23 -22.98
CA ALA A 30 17.56 -2.87 -22.12
C ALA A 30 16.35 -1.95 -21.92
N PRO A 31 15.14 -2.50 -21.79
CA PRO A 31 13.96 -1.69 -21.47
C PRO A 31 14.08 -1.00 -20.11
N VAL A 32 13.40 0.12 -19.98
CA VAL A 32 13.31 0.89 -18.72
C VAL A 32 11.95 0.69 -18.11
N ILE A 33 11.91 0.15 -16.87
CA ILE A 33 10.68 -0.02 -16.09
C ILE A 33 10.36 1.28 -15.35
N THR A 34 9.07 1.61 -15.27
CA THR A 34 8.55 2.72 -14.48
C THR A 34 7.38 2.22 -13.63
N LEU A 35 7.47 2.38 -12.31
CA LEU A 35 6.35 2.05 -11.40
C LEU A 35 5.18 3.01 -11.62
N LEU A 36 3.97 2.45 -11.53
CA LEU A 36 2.74 3.21 -11.44
C LEU A 36 2.34 3.30 -9.95
N GLY A 37 2.16 4.54 -9.44
CA GLY A 37 1.91 4.76 -8.00
C GLY A 37 3.18 4.66 -7.14
N ASP A 38 2.97 4.48 -5.83
CA ASP A 38 4.04 4.53 -4.83
C ASP A 38 4.89 3.25 -4.80
N GLU A 39 6.17 3.40 -4.47
CA GLU A 39 7.11 2.29 -4.26
C GLU A 39 6.86 1.59 -2.91
N ASP A 40 6.55 2.38 -1.86
CA ASP A 40 6.21 1.87 -0.54
C ASP A 40 4.73 2.14 -0.26
N VAL A 41 3.98 1.08 0.04
CA VAL A 41 2.54 1.10 0.27
C VAL A 41 2.23 0.59 1.68
N SER A 42 1.51 1.38 2.49
CA SER A 42 0.88 0.90 3.72
C SER A 42 -0.54 0.44 3.38
N HIS A 43 -0.85 -0.82 3.69
CA HIS A 43 -2.12 -1.43 3.33
C HIS A 43 -2.86 -1.93 4.58
N PRO A 44 -4.17 -1.61 4.74
CA PRO A 44 -4.95 -2.08 5.88
C PRO A 44 -5.08 -3.61 5.90
N LEU A 45 -4.94 -4.20 7.09
CA LEU A 45 -5.14 -5.63 7.31
C LEU A 45 -6.57 -6.06 6.96
N GLY A 46 -6.70 -7.13 6.18
CA GLY A 46 -7.98 -7.73 5.80
C GLY A 46 -8.72 -7.04 4.66
N GLU A 47 -8.16 -6.01 4.04
CA GLU A 47 -8.73 -5.37 2.86
C GLU A 47 -8.09 -5.93 1.58
N ASP A 48 -8.86 -5.93 0.47
CA ASP A 48 -8.35 -6.36 -0.83
C ASP A 48 -7.30 -5.37 -1.36
N TYR A 49 -6.16 -5.88 -1.82
CA TYR A 49 -5.10 -5.08 -2.44
C TYR A 49 -5.15 -5.18 -3.96
N GLU A 50 -5.15 -4.04 -4.63
CA GLU A 50 -5.00 -3.95 -6.09
C GLU A 50 -3.67 -3.26 -6.42
N ASP A 51 -2.79 -3.99 -7.12
CA ASP A 51 -1.51 -3.45 -7.52
C ASP A 51 -1.65 -2.45 -8.66
N ALA A 52 -1.06 -1.26 -8.49
CA ALA A 52 -1.03 -0.24 -9.53
C ALA A 52 -0.17 -0.64 -10.75
N GLY A 53 0.75 -1.62 -10.55
CA GLY A 53 1.59 -2.16 -11.61
C GLY A 53 2.77 -1.29 -11.99
N ALA A 54 3.33 -1.60 -13.15
CA ALA A 54 4.43 -0.87 -13.76
C ALA A 54 4.29 -0.90 -15.30
N THR A 55 4.98 0.00 -15.99
CA THR A 55 5.15 0.01 -17.43
C THR A 55 6.63 -0.18 -17.78
N ALA A 56 6.93 -0.70 -18.96
CA ALA A 56 8.28 -0.75 -19.48
C ALA A 56 8.32 -0.25 -20.93
N ALA A 57 9.39 0.44 -21.27
CA ALA A 57 9.62 0.91 -22.63
C ALA A 57 11.08 0.74 -23.03
N ASP A 58 11.26 0.37 -24.27
CA ASP A 58 12.55 0.26 -24.94
C ASP A 58 12.66 1.24 -26.11
N ALA A 59 13.89 1.61 -26.49
CA ALA A 59 14.12 2.58 -27.54
C ALA A 59 13.82 2.02 -28.95
N GLU A 60 14.07 0.74 -29.15
CA GLU A 60 13.94 0.04 -30.43
C GLU A 60 12.59 -0.69 -30.54
N ASP A 61 12.14 -1.33 -29.44
CA ASP A 61 10.92 -2.15 -29.40
C ASP A 61 9.67 -1.36 -28.96
N GLY A 62 9.85 -0.17 -28.37
CA GLY A 62 8.75 0.64 -27.84
C GLY A 62 8.23 0.10 -26.51
N GLU A 63 6.92 -0.11 -26.40
CA GLU A 63 6.30 -0.64 -25.19
C GLU A 63 6.58 -2.14 -25.03
N VAL A 64 7.04 -2.56 -23.85
CA VAL A 64 7.46 -3.93 -23.53
C VAL A 64 6.62 -4.45 -22.35
N ASP A 65 6.28 -5.73 -22.39
CA ASP A 65 5.50 -6.37 -21.31
C ASP A 65 6.29 -6.45 -20.00
N VAL A 66 5.61 -6.11 -18.90
CA VAL A 66 6.13 -6.24 -17.54
C VAL A 66 5.60 -7.53 -16.91
N ILE A 67 6.50 -8.28 -16.26
CA ILE A 67 6.16 -9.44 -15.45
C ILE A 67 6.25 -9.04 -13.98
N THR A 68 5.16 -9.27 -13.23
CA THR A 68 5.13 -9.06 -11.78
C THR A 68 5.32 -10.41 -11.08
N LEU A 69 6.26 -10.46 -10.13
CA LEU A 69 6.58 -11.63 -9.31
C LEU A 69 6.27 -11.30 -7.83
N GLY A 70 5.93 -12.33 -7.04
CA GLY A 70 5.69 -12.22 -5.60
C GLY A 70 4.25 -11.85 -5.24
N ALA A 71 3.37 -11.66 -6.21
CA ALA A 71 1.95 -11.38 -5.94
C ALA A 71 1.24 -12.55 -5.25
N GLU A 72 1.68 -13.77 -5.52
CA GLU A 72 1.18 -15.01 -4.90
C GLU A 72 1.56 -15.16 -3.41
N ASP A 73 2.58 -14.44 -2.97
CA ASP A 73 3.06 -14.46 -1.57
C ASP A 73 2.35 -13.41 -0.72
N LEU A 74 1.71 -12.41 -1.35
CA LEU A 74 0.99 -11.36 -0.64
C LEU A 74 -0.25 -11.94 0.06
N ASN A 75 -0.26 -11.81 1.39
CA ASN A 75 -1.38 -12.19 2.22
C ASN A 75 -1.88 -10.99 3.02
N VAL A 76 -2.99 -10.43 2.57
CA VAL A 76 -3.61 -9.24 3.19
C VAL A 76 -4.23 -9.51 4.56
N ASP A 77 -4.47 -10.79 4.91
CA ASP A 77 -4.99 -11.19 6.22
C ASP A 77 -3.87 -11.42 7.27
N THR A 78 -2.63 -11.22 6.89
CA THR A 78 -1.49 -11.44 7.78
C THR A 78 -0.61 -10.20 7.82
N PRO A 79 -0.41 -9.59 9.00
CA PRO A 79 0.51 -8.45 9.13
C PRO A 79 1.92 -8.83 8.71
N GLY A 80 2.55 -7.97 7.92
CA GLY A 80 3.89 -8.21 7.43
C GLY A 80 4.29 -7.29 6.30
N THR A 81 5.51 -7.49 5.80
CA THR A 81 6.04 -6.76 4.65
C THR A 81 6.19 -7.73 3.49
N TYR A 82 5.58 -7.40 2.37
CA TYR A 82 5.56 -8.17 1.14
C TYR A 82 6.24 -7.36 0.03
N THR A 83 6.88 -8.03 -0.91
CA THR A 83 7.59 -7.37 -2.00
C THR A 83 7.12 -7.90 -3.34
N LEU A 84 6.65 -7.01 -4.20
CA LEU A 84 6.44 -7.28 -5.61
C LEU A 84 7.70 -6.88 -6.38
N THR A 85 8.09 -7.70 -7.35
CA THR A 85 9.23 -7.43 -8.23
C THR A 85 8.75 -7.37 -9.67
N TYR A 86 9.07 -6.28 -10.35
CA TYR A 86 8.73 -6.05 -11.75
C TYR A 86 9.97 -6.27 -12.62
N THR A 87 9.81 -7.09 -13.64
CA THR A 87 10.86 -7.40 -14.60
C THR A 87 10.34 -7.21 -16.02
N ALA A 88 11.20 -6.85 -16.94
CA ALA A 88 10.90 -6.75 -18.36
C ALA A 88 12.08 -7.20 -19.19
N SER A 89 11.80 -7.70 -20.41
CA SER A 89 12.82 -8.11 -21.39
C SER A 89 12.30 -7.75 -22.77
N ASP A 90 13.15 -7.14 -23.59
CA ASP A 90 12.84 -6.82 -24.99
C ASP A 90 12.83 -8.08 -25.89
N ALA A 91 12.57 -7.88 -27.18
CA ALA A 91 12.55 -8.97 -28.17
C ALA A 91 13.95 -9.52 -28.49
N ALA A 92 15.03 -8.74 -28.25
CA ALA A 92 16.41 -9.16 -28.39
C ALA A 92 16.93 -9.95 -27.19
N GLY A 93 16.20 -9.92 -26.05
CA GLY A 93 16.52 -10.61 -24.80
C GLY A 93 17.32 -9.76 -23.81
N ASN A 94 17.44 -8.43 -24.02
CA ASN A 94 18.04 -7.55 -23.03
C ASN A 94 17.06 -7.37 -21.87
N GLN A 95 17.58 -7.45 -20.63
CA GLN A 95 16.78 -7.41 -19.42
C GLN A 95 16.86 -6.04 -18.75
N ALA A 96 15.70 -5.49 -18.37
CA ALA A 96 15.62 -4.31 -17.54
C ALA A 96 16.21 -4.56 -16.13
N ASP A 97 16.72 -3.51 -15.51
CA ASP A 97 16.97 -3.53 -14.07
C ASP A 97 15.63 -3.70 -13.34
N PRO A 98 15.47 -4.72 -12.49
CA PRO A 98 14.21 -4.94 -11.79
C PRO A 98 13.87 -3.78 -10.84
N LEU A 99 12.60 -3.43 -10.77
CA LEU A 99 12.07 -2.54 -9.73
C LEU A 99 11.22 -3.34 -8.73
N THR A 100 11.10 -2.81 -7.52
CA THR A 100 10.31 -3.45 -6.46
C THR A 100 9.29 -2.48 -5.89
N ARG A 101 8.18 -3.04 -5.41
CA ARG A 101 7.21 -2.36 -4.54
C ARG A 101 7.12 -3.11 -3.24
N THR A 102 7.21 -2.36 -2.13
CA THR A 102 7.06 -2.87 -0.77
C THR A 102 5.64 -2.61 -0.29
N ILE A 103 4.90 -3.65 0.13
CA ILE A 103 3.57 -3.55 0.72
C ILE A 103 3.69 -3.93 2.19
N THR A 104 3.39 -3.00 3.09
CA THR A 104 3.32 -3.24 4.53
C THR A 104 1.86 -3.41 4.93
N VAL A 105 1.45 -4.65 5.19
CA VAL A 105 0.12 -4.97 5.71
C VAL A 105 0.12 -4.81 7.22
N ALA A 106 -0.73 -3.92 7.74
CA ALA A 106 -0.81 -3.61 9.16
C ALA A 106 -2.23 -3.18 9.55
N ASP A 107 -2.54 -3.24 10.83
CA ASP A 107 -3.70 -2.56 11.35
C ASP A 107 -3.48 -1.05 11.34
N LEU A 108 -4.28 -0.36 10.56
CA LEU A 108 -4.25 1.10 10.37
C LEU A 108 -5.54 1.77 10.84
N THR A 109 -6.46 1.00 11.43
CA THR A 109 -7.79 1.46 11.86
C THR A 109 -7.77 1.79 13.34
N ALA A 110 -8.21 3.00 13.67
CA ALA A 110 -8.34 3.39 15.07
C ALA A 110 -9.62 2.80 15.71
N PRO A 111 -9.58 2.42 16.98
CA PRO A 111 -10.77 1.92 17.65
C PRO A 111 -11.87 2.98 17.78
N GLN A 112 -13.10 2.51 17.81
CA GLN A 112 -14.29 3.34 18.03
C GLN A 112 -14.69 3.32 19.48
N LEU A 113 -15.03 4.51 20.02
CA LEU A 113 -15.62 4.68 21.35
C LEU A 113 -17.09 5.05 21.22
N VAL A 114 -17.92 4.47 22.07
CA VAL A 114 -19.34 4.79 22.20
C VAL A 114 -19.65 5.10 23.67
N LEU A 115 -20.11 6.32 23.94
CA LEU A 115 -20.48 6.73 25.30
C LEU A 115 -21.73 5.97 25.75
N LEU A 116 -21.66 5.35 26.93
CA LEU A 116 -22.83 4.72 27.57
C LEU A 116 -23.56 5.74 28.44
N GLY A 117 -24.86 5.87 28.21
CA GLY A 117 -25.68 6.90 28.89
C GLY A 117 -25.48 8.30 28.33
N ASP A 118 -25.89 9.31 29.09
CA ASP A 118 -25.93 10.70 28.64
C ASP A 118 -24.53 11.36 28.61
N GLU A 119 -24.31 12.23 27.65
CA GLU A 119 -23.09 13.05 27.53
C GLU A 119 -23.05 14.17 28.59
N ILE A 120 -24.20 14.68 28.94
CA ILE A 120 -24.37 15.73 29.98
C ILE A 120 -25.17 15.18 31.13
N ILE A 121 -24.60 15.24 32.33
CA ILE A 121 -25.21 14.78 33.57
C ILE A 121 -25.42 15.99 34.47
N GLU A 122 -26.63 16.14 35.02
CA GLU A 122 -26.94 17.16 36.02
C GLU A 122 -27.12 16.51 37.39
N LEU A 123 -26.39 17.01 38.39
CA LEU A 123 -26.40 16.53 39.78
C LEU A 123 -26.62 17.70 40.72
N SER A 124 -27.19 17.42 41.89
CA SER A 124 -27.16 18.33 43.05
C SER A 124 -25.93 18.03 43.92
N VAL A 125 -25.46 19.03 44.67
CA VAL A 125 -24.39 18.83 45.64
C VAL A 125 -24.73 17.67 46.60
N GLY A 126 -23.81 16.71 46.69
CA GLY A 126 -23.95 15.52 47.54
C GLY A 126 -24.61 14.33 46.86
N ASP A 127 -25.06 14.46 45.61
CA ASP A 127 -25.60 13.31 44.87
C ASP A 127 -24.52 12.25 44.63
N ILE A 128 -24.95 11.00 44.56
CA ILE A 128 -24.08 9.88 44.21
C ILE A 128 -24.05 9.74 42.69
N TYR A 129 -22.88 9.84 42.15
CA TYR A 129 -22.63 9.58 40.72
C TYR A 129 -22.11 8.17 40.51
N VAL A 130 -22.66 7.48 39.51
CA VAL A 130 -22.17 6.19 39.04
C VAL A 130 -21.83 6.34 37.56
N GLU A 131 -20.54 6.15 37.25
CA GLU A 131 -20.07 6.25 35.87
C GLU A 131 -20.61 5.09 35.04
N ALA A 132 -21.28 5.43 33.91
CA ALA A 132 -21.79 4.44 32.96
C ALA A 132 -20.72 3.90 32.04
N GLY A 133 -19.64 4.68 31.83
CA GLY A 133 -18.50 4.29 31.01
C GLY A 133 -18.71 4.51 29.53
N VAL A 134 -17.86 3.83 28.76
CA VAL A 134 -17.89 3.76 27.30
C VAL A 134 -17.66 2.32 26.83
N ASP A 135 -18.25 1.96 25.70
CA ASP A 135 -17.87 0.77 24.95
C ASP A 135 -16.76 1.14 23.95
N ALA A 136 -15.84 0.20 23.74
CA ALA A 136 -14.78 0.31 22.75
C ALA A 136 -14.79 -0.91 21.84
N SER A 137 -14.65 -0.69 20.55
CA SER A 137 -14.57 -1.75 19.54
C SER A 137 -13.57 -1.42 18.45
N ASP A 138 -12.98 -2.46 17.89
CA ASP A 138 -12.03 -2.37 16.79
C ASP A 138 -12.31 -3.48 15.77
N ASN A 139 -11.81 -3.32 14.54
CA ASN A 139 -11.99 -4.30 13.46
C ASN A 139 -11.01 -5.46 13.53
N VAL A 140 -9.86 -5.27 14.19
CA VAL A 140 -8.78 -6.25 14.32
C VAL A 140 -8.67 -6.73 15.77
N ASP A 141 -8.70 -5.82 16.72
CA ASP A 141 -8.52 -6.11 18.14
C ASP A 141 -9.83 -6.53 18.81
N ALA A 142 -9.89 -7.76 19.31
CA ALA A 142 -11.07 -8.28 20.01
C ALA A 142 -11.35 -7.54 21.33
N THR A 143 -10.36 -6.86 21.89
CA THR A 143 -10.48 -6.09 23.13
C THR A 143 -9.63 -4.83 23.06
N VAL A 144 -10.25 -3.69 23.34
CA VAL A 144 -9.61 -2.38 23.40
C VAL A 144 -9.63 -1.84 24.82
N SER A 145 -8.48 -1.38 25.32
CA SER A 145 -8.39 -0.79 26.65
C SER A 145 -8.75 0.68 26.62
N VAL A 146 -9.74 1.06 27.46
CA VAL A 146 -10.16 2.44 27.65
C VAL A 146 -9.47 3.06 28.86
N SER A 147 -8.98 4.28 28.71
CA SER A 147 -8.48 5.12 29.80
C SER A 147 -9.43 6.29 30.05
N THR A 148 -9.75 6.53 31.30
CA THR A 148 -10.57 7.66 31.74
C THR A 148 -9.74 8.64 32.54
N THR A 149 -9.79 9.92 32.17
CA THR A 149 -9.13 11.00 32.88
C THR A 149 -10.14 12.08 33.28
N GLY A 150 -9.78 12.89 34.24
CA GLY A 150 -10.65 13.88 34.85
C GLY A 150 -10.98 13.51 36.32
N THR A 151 -11.45 14.50 37.07
CA THR A 151 -11.84 14.32 38.46
C THR A 151 -13.24 14.91 38.65
N LEU A 152 -14.06 14.24 39.45
CA LEU A 152 -15.38 14.71 39.83
C LEU A 152 -15.43 14.86 41.34
N ASP A 153 -15.89 16.02 41.80
CA ASP A 153 -16.25 16.27 43.23
C ASP A 153 -17.72 16.66 43.34
N THR A 154 -18.56 15.70 43.71
CA THR A 154 -20.00 15.94 43.87
C THR A 154 -20.33 16.75 45.11
N SER A 155 -19.40 17.00 46.04
CA SER A 155 -19.59 17.87 47.21
C SER A 155 -19.41 19.34 46.92
N ALA A 156 -18.86 19.71 45.75
CA ALA A 156 -18.64 21.09 45.34
C ALA A 156 -19.42 21.44 44.06
N PRO A 157 -20.15 22.57 44.04
CA PRO A 157 -20.75 23.03 42.79
C PRO A 157 -19.70 23.31 41.72
N GLY A 158 -19.96 22.88 40.47
CA GLY A 158 -19.03 23.12 39.38
C GLY A 158 -19.37 22.31 38.14
N ASN A 159 -18.58 22.57 37.08
CA ASN A 159 -18.61 21.78 35.83
C ASN A 159 -17.38 20.89 35.81
N TYR A 160 -17.60 19.61 35.69
CA TYR A 160 -16.54 18.58 35.63
C TYR A 160 -16.59 17.86 34.32
N THR A 161 -15.42 17.50 33.79
CA THR A 161 -15.31 16.77 32.52
C THR A 161 -14.52 15.48 32.73
N LEU A 162 -15.11 14.38 32.37
CA LEU A 162 -14.39 13.11 32.19
C LEU A 162 -14.06 12.94 30.70
N THR A 163 -12.83 12.54 30.42
CA THR A 163 -12.36 12.28 29.05
C THR A 163 -11.97 10.82 28.92
N TYR A 164 -12.48 10.18 27.88
CA TYR A 164 -12.22 8.78 27.54
C TYR A 164 -11.35 8.71 26.33
N THR A 165 -10.29 7.93 26.40
CA THR A 165 -9.35 7.66 25.32
C THR A 165 -9.11 6.16 25.20
N ALA A 166 -8.79 5.71 24.01
CA ALA A 166 -8.40 4.33 23.75
C ALA A 166 -7.32 4.28 22.66
N SER A 167 -6.53 3.24 22.70
CA SER A 167 -5.67 2.83 21.60
C SER A 167 -5.74 1.32 21.43
N ASP A 168 -5.60 0.86 20.20
CA ASP A 168 -5.46 -0.55 19.87
C ASP A 168 -4.03 -1.07 20.15
N ALA A 169 -3.78 -2.34 19.81
CA ALA A 169 -2.47 -2.96 19.96
C ALA A 169 -1.45 -2.46 18.92
N ALA A 170 -1.90 -1.96 17.77
CA ALA A 170 -1.05 -1.35 16.73
C ALA A 170 -0.65 0.09 17.08
N GLY A 171 -1.34 0.72 18.05
CA GLY A 171 -1.08 2.09 18.52
C GLY A 171 -1.96 3.15 17.87
N ASN A 172 -2.98 2.77 17.07
CA ASN A 172 -3.92 3.72 16.51
C ASN A 172 -4.82 4.27 17.63
N GLN A 173 -5.07 5.57 17.61
CA GLN A 173 -5.76 6.30 18.69
C GLN A 173 -7.22 6.56 18.31
N ALA A 174 -8.14 6.17 19.19
CA ALA A 174 -9.54 6.56 19.07
C ALA A 174 -9.71 8.08 19.18
N THR A 175 -10.75 8.60 18.52
CA THR A 175 -11.20 9.98 18.81
C THR A 175 -11.69 10.05 20.24
N PRO A 176 -11.14 10.92 21.11
CA PRO A 176 -11.56 11.03 22.50
C PRO A 176 -13.03 11.42 22.63
N LEU A 177 -13.72 10.83 23.59
CA LEU A 177 -15.06 11.25 24.02
C LEU A 177 -15.00 11.94 25.37
N THR A 178 -15.97 12.79 25.62
CA THR A 178 -16.11 13.48 26.91
C THR A 178 -17.50 13.32 27.49
N ARG A 179 -17.58 13.31 28.82
CA ARG A 179 -18.83 13.48 29.60
C ARG A 179 -18.70 14.69 30.46
N ASN A 180 -19.69 15.57 30.37
CA ASN A 180 -19.77 16.78 31.18
C ASN A 180 -20.76 16.57 32.34
N ILE A 181 -20.31 16.84 33.56
CA ILE A 181 -21.11 16.66 34.77
C ILE A 181 -21.24 18.04 35.43
N ILE A 182 -22.47 18.51 35.58
CA ILE A 182 -22.82 19.79 36.16
C ILE A 182 -23.36 19.53 37.58
N VAL A 183 -22.62 19.94 38.60
CA VAL A 183 -23.04 19.88 39.99
C VAL A 183 -23.62 21.23 40.37
N ALA A 184 -24.94 21.28 40.58
CA ALA A 184 -25.66 22.47 41.01
C ALA A 184 -25.63 22.62 42.52
N GLY A 185 -25.53 23.89 43.00
CA GLY A 185 -25.54 24.22 44.44
C GLY A 185 -26.93 24.23 45.05
#